data_7eb3b8a577159a178424d1c1086419a6
#
_entry.id   7eb3b8a577159a178424d1c1086419a6
#
_cell.length_a   1.000
_cell.length_b   1.000
_cell.length_c   1.000
_cell.angle_alpha   90.00
_cell.angle_beta   90.00
_cell.angle_gamma   90.00
#
_symmetry.space_group_name_H-M   'P 1'
#
loop_
_entity.id
_entity.type
_entity.pdbx_description
1 polymer ?
#
loop_
_entity_poly.entity_id
_entity_poly.type
_entity_poly.pdbx_seq_one_letter_code
_entity_poly.pdbx_strand_id
1 'polypeptide(L)'
;LGPCFLPEYRDPDAGHLDLASVLLSLAAVLLTIYGLKQLAEHGAGLASMAALLAGLAVGALFLRRQGHIAYPLLDLRLFAHAPFRAALAAYALAALAMFGVYIFMTQYLQLVLGLSPLQAGLATLPWSLCFVIGSLLSPQLAARWPAARILVVGLSAAAFGFAVLGLGQGLWWLVPATIVMGLGLAPVFTIGNEIIITSAPSERAGAASALSETVSEFSGALGIALFGSVGLVVYRQALTSAALPGLPADALQAAGASLGGAVHLADTLPAWQGAALLAAARAGFTDALQATAWAGAVLVLVAAGLVARLLRKRPALASG
;
A
#
# COMPACT_ATOMS: atom_id res chain seq x y z
N LEU A 1 -22.80 -21.33 -10.40
CA LEU A 1 -23.20 -21.88 -9.09
C LEU A 1 -23.83 -20.82 -8.17
N GLY A 2 -23.36 -19.55 -8.17
CA GLY A 2 -23.88 -18.47 -7.33
C GLY A 2 -25.41 -18.29 -7.42
N PRO A 3 -26.02 -18.15 -8.59
CA PRO A 3 -27.47 -17.95 -8.73
C PRO A 3 -28.34 -19.11 -8.21
N CYS A 4 -27.74 -20.31 -8.03
CA CYS A 4 -28.48 -21.49 -7.56
C CYS A 4 -28.48 -21.63 -6.02
N PHE A 5 -27.54 -20.98 -5.31
CA PHE A 5 -27.35 -21.17 -3.88
C PHE A 5 -27.56 -19.93 -3.05
N LEU A 6 -27.52 -18.74 -3.67
CA LEU A 6 -27.74 -17.48 -2.97
C LEU A 6 -29.15 -16.96 -3.28
N PRO A 7 -29.95 -16.62 -2.25
CA PRO A 7 -31.21 -15.91 -2.47
C PRO A 7 -30.91 -14.57 -3.14
N GLU A 8 -31.65 -14.26 -4.20
CA GLU A 8 -31.54 -12.99 -4.90
C GLU A 8 -32.06 -11.87 -3.98
N TYR A 9 -31.15 -11.12 -3.39
CA TYR A 9 -31.49 -9.95 -2.57
C TYR A 9 -31.40 -8.71 -3.45
N ARG A 10 -32.55 -8.12 -3.79
CA ARG A 10 -32.64 -6.83 -4.46
C ARG A 10 -33.07 -5.79 -3.46
N ASP A 11 -32.32 -4.71 -3.39
CA ASP A 11 -32.72 -3.52 -2.65
C ASP A 11 -33.95 -2.91 -3.37
N PRO A 12 -35.13 -2.89 -2.75
CA PRO A 12 -36.33 -2.28 -3.38
C PRO A 12 -36.17 -0.78 -3.60
N ASP A 13 -35.28 -0.11 -2.84
CA ASP A 13 -34.95 1.30 -2.94
C ASP A 13 -33.59 1.55 -3.63
N ALA A 14 -33.12 0.61 -4.44
CA ALA A 14 -31.90 0.79 -5.22
C ALA A 14 -32.02 2.03 -6.11
N GLY A 15 -31.48 3.16 -5.64
CA GLY A 15 -31.49 4.42 -6.37
C GLY A 15 -30.71 4.35 -7.66
N HIS A 16 -30.97 5.30 -8.56
CA HIS A 16 -30.23 5.40 -9.82
C HIS A 16 -28.75 5.69 -9.55
N LEU A 17 -27.89 4.98 -10.29
CA LEU A 17 -26.44 5.19 -10.23
C LEU A 17 -26.12 6.63 -10.64
N ASP A 18 -25.58 7.43 -9.72
CA ASP A 18 -25.20 8.81 -10.01
C ASP A 18 -23.91 8.87 -10.80
N LEU A 19 -24.02 8.86 -12.14
CA LEU A 19 -22.87 8.92 -13.05
C LEU A 19 -21.98 10.15 -12.79
N ALA A 20 -22.54 11.26 -12.36
CA ALA A 20 -21.74 12.45 -12.04
C ALA A 20 -20.82 12.20 -10.84
N SER A 21 -21.31 11.50 -9.80
CA SER A 21 -20.45 11.11 -8.66
C SER A 21 -19.39 10.08 -9.07
N VAL A 22 -19.72 9.13 -9.96
CA VAL A 22 -18.74 8.18 -10.49
C VAL A 22 -17.62 8.91 -11.25
N LEU A 23 -17.97 9.83 -12.15
CA LEU A 23 -16.99 10.59 -12.92
C LEU A 23 -16.14 11.50 -12.03
N LEU A 24 -16.73 12.14 -11.02
CA LEU A 24 -16.00 12.97 -10.07
C LEU A 24 -15.02 12.17 -9.23
N SER A 25 -15.43 11.00 -8.72
CA SER A 25 -14.53 10.11 -7.95
C SER A 25 -13.37 9.62 -8.80
N LEU A 26 -13.64 9.17 -10.02
CA LEU A 26 -12.62 8.71 -10.96
C LEU A 26 -11.64 9.84 -11.31
N ALA A 27 -12.16 11.02 -11.66
CA ALA A 27 -11.32 12.18 -11.98
C ALA A 27 -10.47 12.61 -10.77
N ALA A 28 -11.03 12.62 -9.55
CA ALA A 28 -10.29 12.96 -8.34
C ALA A 28 -9.12 12.00 -8.10
N VAL A 29 -9.37 10.68 -8.20
CA VAL A 29 -8.35 9.65 -8.01
C VAL A 29 -7.26 9.74 -9.08
N LEU A 30 -7.65 9.78 -10.36
CA LEU A 30 -6.69 9.81 -11.47
C LEU A 30 -5.82 11.08 -11.46
N LEU A 31 -6.41 12.26 -11.23
CA LEU A 31 -5.66 13.52 -11.16
C LEU A 31 -4.72 13.54 -9.95
N THR A 32 -5.14 13.01 -8.81
CA THR A 32 -4.29 12.94 -7.61
C THR A 32 -3.10 12.01 -7.84
N ILE A 33 -3.34 10.80 -8.37
CA ILE A 33 -2.26 9.83 -8.69
C ILE A 33 -1.32 10.42 -9.74
N TYR A 34 -1.86 11.03 -10.79
CA TYR A 34 -1.06 11.65 -11.84
C TYR A 34 -0.19 12.79 -11.29
N GLY A 35 -0.79 13.67 -10.46
CA GLY A 35 -0.06 14.76 -9.81
C GLY A 35 1.07 14.27 -8.90
N LEU A 36 0.82 13.23 -8.11
CA LEU A 36 1.84 12.59 -7.26
C LEU A 36 2.96 11.93 -8.08
N LYS A 37 2.60 11.23 -9.16
CA LYS A 37 3.57 10.63 -10.07
C LYS A 37 4.46 11.70 -10.72
N GLN A 38 3.88 12.78 -11.24
CA GLN A 38 4.62 13.89 -11.83
C GLN A 38 5.53 14.58 -10.80
N LEU A 39 5.05 14.74 -9.56
CA LEU A 39 5.85 15.29 -8.47
C LEU A 39 7.07 14.40 -8.16
N ALA A 40 6.89 13.09 -8.18
CA ALA A 40 7.95 12.11 -7.95
C ALA A 40 9.01 12.08 -9.07
N GLU A 41 8.57 12.16 -10.34
CA GLU A 41 9.44 12.04 -11.52
C GLU A 41 10.16 13.36 -11.86
N HIS A 42 9.45 14.48 -11.79
CA HIS A 42 9.92 15.78 -12.29
C HIS A 42 10.10 16.84 -11.18
N GLY A 43 9.77 16.51 -9.92
CA GLY A 43 9.81 17.44 -8.80
C GLY A 43 8.61 18.39 -8.74
N ALA A 44 8.70 19.40 -7.84
CA ALA A 44 7.65 20.37 -7.59
C ALA A 44 7.56 21.42 -8.73
N GLY A 45 7.02 21.02 -9.87
CA GLY A 45 6.73 21.88 -11.01
C GLY A 45 5.29 22.37 -11.03
N LEU A 46 5.02 23.37 -11.88
CA LEU A 46 3.67 23.94 -12.04
C LEU A 46 2.65 22.86 -12.45
N ALA A 47 3.02 21.98 -13.38
CA ALA A 47 2.15 20.91 -13.87
C ALA A 47 1.81 19.87 -12.79
N SER A 48 2.79 19.42 -12.00
CA SER A 48 2.59 18.45 -10.93
C SER A 48 1.71 19.03 -9.80
N MET A 49 1.97 20.28 -9.40
CA MET A 49 1.17 20.95 -8.40
C MET A 49 -0.25 21.26 -8.88
N ALA A 50 -0.41 21.71 -10.12
CA ALA A 50 -1.73 21.96 -10.71
C ALA A 50 -2.57 20.68 -10.79
N ALA A 51 -1.99 19.56 -11.22
CA ALA A 51 -2.69 18.28 -11.27
C ALA A 51 -3.10 17.80 -9.87
N LEU A 52 -2.21 17.91 -8.88
CA LEU A 52 -2.50 17.52 -7.51
C LEU A 52 -3.61 18.38 -6.90
N LEU A 53 -3.52 19.69 -7.05
CA LEU A 53 -4.54 20.62 -6.56
C LEU A 53 -5.88 20.41 -7.27
N ALA A 54 -5.88 20.17 -8.58
CA ALA A 54 -7.09 19.82 -9.33
C ALA A 54 -7.71 18.52 -8.80
N GLY A 55 -6.92 17.47 -8.58
CA GLY A 55 -7.39 16.22 -8.01
C GLY A 55 -8.02 16.38 -6.63
N LEU A 56 -7.36 17.14 -5.74
CA LEU A 56 -7.88 17.45 -4.41
C LEU A 56 -9.16 18.31 -4.47
N ALA A 57 -9.23 19.29 -5.38
CA ALA A 57 -10.40 20.15 -5.56
C ALA A 57 -11.61 19.32 -6.08
N VAL A 58 -11.39 18.44 -7.08
CA VAL A 58 -12.42 17.53 -7.58
C VAL A 58 -12.85 16.55 -6.50
N GLY A 59 -11.92 16.03 -5.69
CA GLY A 59 -12.22 15.18 -4.54
C GLY A 59 -13.07 15.91 -3.49
N ALA A 60 -12.76 17.15 -3.18
CA ALA A 60 -13.56 17.97 -2.27
C ALA A 60 -14.98 18.23 -2.84
N LEU A 61 -15.09 18.46 -4.15
CA LEU A 61 -16.38 18.61 -4.83
C LEU A 61 -17.18 17.29 -4.77
N PHE A 62 -16.54 16.15 -5.03
CA PHE A 62 -17.15 14.84 -4.87
C PHE A 62 -17.70 14.65 -3.45
N LEU A 63 -16.88 14.87 -2.41
CA LEU A 63 -17.30 14.70 -1.03
C LEU A 63 -18.46 15.66 -0.64
N ARG A 64 -18.42 16.91 -1.08
CA ARG A 64 -19.53 17.86 -0.90
C ARG A 64 -20.82 17.34 -1.54
N ARG A 65 -20.72 16.82 -2.77
CA ARG A 65 -21.87 16.26 -3.47
C ARG A 65 -22.45 15.06 -2.73
N GLN A 66 -21.61 14.15 -2.18
CA GLN A 66 -22.07 12.99 -1.42
C GLN A 66 -22.92 13.38 -0.19
N GLY A 67 -22.68 14.54 0.40
CA GLY A 67 -23.46 15.04 1.54
C GLY A 67 -24.85 15.59 1.16
N HIS A 68 -25.15 15.79 -0.13
CA HIS A 68 -26.37 16.46 -0.57
C HIS A 68 -27.29 15.60 -1.44
N ILE A 69 -26.82 14.45 -1.94
CA ILE A 69 -27.62 13.56 -2.79
C ILE A 69 -28.35 12.51 -1.95
N ALA A 70 -29.54 12.09 -2.42
CA ALA A 70 -30.39 11.14 -1.73
C ALA A 70 -29.75 9.72 -1.68
N TYR A 71 -29.06 9.33 -2.73
CA TYR A 71 -28.38 8.02 -2.86
C TYR A 71 -26.87 8.20 -3.06
N PRO A 72 -26.12 8.51 -1.98
CA PRO A 72 -24.68 8.72 -2.09
C PRO A 72 -23.93 7.42 -2.37
N LEU A 73 -22.91 7.48 -3.25
CA LEU A 73 -21.96 6.39 -3.44
C LEU A 73 -21.13 6.13 -2.19
N LEU A 74 -20.84 7.21 -1.44
CA LEU A 74 -20.11 7.19 -0.18
C LEU A 74 -20.99 7.78 0.91
N ASP A 75 -21.44 6.94 1.85
CA ASP A 75 -22.20 7.43 2.99
C ASP A 75 -21.24 8.04 4.03
N LEU A 76 -21.20 9.36 4.06
CA LEU A 76 -20.34 10.12 4.98
C LEU A 76 -20.72 9.92 6.47
N ARG A 77 -21.92 9.41 6.77
CA ARG A 77 -22.36 9.11 8.14
C ARG A 77 -21.57 7.95 8.74
N LEU A 78 -21.06 7.03 7.92
CA LEU A 78 -20.20 5.93 8.36
C LEU A 78 -18.93 6.44 9.06
N PHE A 79 -18.43 7.60 8.64
CA PHE A 79 -17.26 8.23 9.26
C PHE A 79 -17.54 8.79 10.67
N ALA A 80 -18.80 8.88 11.11
CA ALA A 80 -19.12 9.18 12.50
C ALA A 80 -18.80 8.00 13.43
N HIS A 81 -18.80 6.76 12.92
CA HIS A 81 -18.54 5.55 13.68
C HIS A 81 -17.04 5.29 13.86
N ALA A 82 -16.57 5.24 15.11
CA ALA A 82 -15.16 5.03 15.42
C ALA A 82 -14.61 3.68 14.89
N PRO A 83 -15.34 2.54 14.99
CA PRO A 83 -14.86 1.28 14.40
C PRO A 83 -14.63 1.35 12.89
N PHE A 84 -15.54 1.97 12.16
CA PHE A 84 -15.41 2.16 10.71
C PHE A 84 -14.14 2.97 10.36
N ARG A 85 -13.94 4.12 11.02
CA ARG A 85 -12.75 4.95 10.79
C ARG A 85 -11.45 4.22 11.12
N ALA A 86 -11.45 3.47 12.23
CA ALA A 86 -10.29 2.71 12.66
C ALA A 86 -9.93 1.60 11.66
N ALA A 87 -10.94 0.84 11.22
CA ALA A 87 -10.76 -0.24 10.25
C ALA A 87 -10.32 0.31 8.89
N LEU A 88 -10.97 1.36 8.39
CA LEU A 88 -10.65 1.98 7.11
C LEU A 88 -9.23 2.57 7.11
N ALA A 89 -8.83 3.26 8.19
CA ALA A 89 -7.48 3.79 8.33
C ALA A 89 -6.43 2.68 8.43
N ALA A 90 -6.69 1.62 9.20
CA ALA A 90 -5.81 0.46 9.27
C ALA A 90 -5.62 -0.19 7.90
N TYR A 91 -6.72 -0.42 7.20
CA TYR A 91 -6.77 -1.03 5.87
C TYR A 91 -5.99 -0.19 4.84
N ALA A 92 -6.27 1.12 4.79
CA ALA A 92 -5.62 2.05 3.88
C ALA A 92 -4.10 2.15 4.12
N LEU A 93 -3.67 2.35 5.37
CA LEU A 93 -2.25 2.51 5.71
C LEU A 93 -1.48 1.18 5.56
N ALA A 94 -2.13 0.05 5.84
CA ALA A 94 -1.55 -1.28 5.59
C ALA A 94 -1.37 -1.54 4.08
N ALA A 95 -2.37 -1.22 3.25
CA ALA A 95 -2.28 -1.34 1.79
C ALA A 95 -1.17 -0.44 1.23
N LEU A 96 -1.12 0.83 1.68
CA LEU A 96 -0.10 1.79 1.27
C LEU A 96 1.32 1.27 1.55
N ALA A 97 1.58 0.78 2.77
CA ALA A 97 2.87 0.22 3.14
C ALA A 97 3.19 -1.05 2.36
N MET A 98 2.23 -1.96 2.25
CA MET A 98 2.39 -3.25 1.58
C MET A 98 2.76 -3.08 0.10
N PHE A 99 1.96 -2.34 -0.66
CA PHE A 99 2.20 -2.15 -2.10
C PHE A 99 3.46 -1.30 -2.37
N GLY A 100 3.72 -0.29 -1.52
CA GLY A 100 4.91 0.55 -1.64
C GLY A 100 6.21 -0.22 -1.47
N VAL A 101 6.29 -1.13 -0.48
CA VAL A 101 7.49 -1.97 -0.27
C VAL A 101 7.56 -3.13 -1.25
N TYR A 102 6.42 -3.70 -1.64
CA TYR A 102 6.36 -4.86 -2.52
C TYR A 102 7.06 -4.64 -3.86
N ILE A 103 6.93 -3.43 -4.44
CA ILE A 103 7.58 -3.12 -5.73
C ILE A 103 9.12 -3.12 -5.63
N PHE A 104 9.68 -2.66 -4.50
CA PHE A 104 11.12 -2.74 -4.25
C PHE A 104 11.57 -4.17 -4.01
N MET A 105 10.78 -4.93 -3.27
CA MET A 105 11.08 -6.33 -2.97
C MET A 105 11.17 -7.18 -4.24
N THR A 106 10.23 -7.03 -5.17
CA THR A 106 10.22 -7.78 -6.44
C THR A 106 11.40 -7.44 -7.34
N GLN A 107 11.77 -6.17 -7.43
CA GLN A 107 12.95 -5.73 -8.18
C GLN A 107 14.25 -6.18 -7.50
N TYR A 108 14.31 -6.15 -6.17
CA TYR A 108 15.45 -6.63 -5.40
C TYR A 108 15.75 -8.11 -5.67
N LEU A 109 14.71 -8.96 -5.66
CA LEU A 109 14.85 -10.38 -5.95
C LEU A 109 15.43 -10.64 -7.34
N GLN A 110 14.99 -9.89 -8.34
CA GLN A 110 15.37 -10.13 -9.74
C GLN A 110 16.66 -9.40 -10.12
N LEU A 111 16.80 -8.12 -9.77
CA LEU A 111 17.91 -7.28 -10.29
C LEU A 111 19.11 -7.22 -9.33
N VAL A 112 18.89 -7.38 -8.02
CA VAL A 112 19.98 -7.40 -7.03
C VAL A 112 20.45 -8.84 -6.80
N LEU A 113 19.53 -9.76 -6.46
CA LEU A 113 19.88 -11.16 -6.21
C LEU A 113 20.03 -12.00 -7.50
N GLY A 114 19.64 -11.46 -8.66
CA GLY A 114 19.78 -12.15 -9.95
C GLY A 114 18.86 -13.36 -10.11
N LEU A 115 17.76 -13.43 -9.37
CA LEU A 115 16.82 -14.54 -9.47
C LEU A 115 15.99 -14.45 -10.75
N SER A 116 15.74 -15.58 -11.39
CA SER A 116 14.78 -15.66 -12.49
C SER A 116 13.37 -15.30 -12.00
N PRO A 117 12.44 -14.86 -12.89
CA PRO A 117 11.06 -14.55 -12.49
C PRO A 117 10.37 -15.70 -11.74
N LEU A 118 10.64 -16.94 -12.12
CA LEU A 118 10.13 -18.13 -11.43
C LEU A 118 10.69 -18.23 -10.01
N GLN A 119 12.01 -18.09 -9.86
CA GLN A 119 12.67 -18.15 -8.55
C GLN A 119 12.22 -17.03 -7.64
N ALA A 120 12.06 -15.80 -8.17
CA ALA A 120 11.51 -14.67 -7.42
C ALA A 120 10.07 -14.94 -6.98
N GLY A 121 9.23 -15.50 -7.85
CA GLY A 121 7.88 -15.94 -7.50
C GLY A 121 7.87 -17.01 -6.40
N LEU A 122 8.74 -18.00 -6.48
CA LEU A 122 8.89 -19.02 -5.44
C LEU A 122 9.37 -18.43 -4.10
N ALA A 123 10.25 -17.44 -4.13
CA ALA A 123 10.74 -16.75 -2.94
C ALA A 123 9.65 -15.93 -2.23
N THR A 124 8.59 -15.50 -2.95
CA THR A 124 7.43 -14.80 -2.39
C THR A 124 6.30 -15.74 -1.94
N LEU A 125 6.33 -17.02 -2.30
CA LEU A 125 5.31 -17.99 -1.87
C LEU A 125 5.11 -18.07 -0.35
N PRO A 126 6.17 -18.07 0.50
CA PRO A 126 5.99 -18.13 1.96
C PRO A 126 5.12 -16.98 2.48
N TRP A 127 5.30 -15.77 1.93
CA TRP A 127 4.44 -14.63 2.28
C TRP A 127 2.98 -14.88 1.90
N SER A 128 2.72 -15.30 0.67
CA SER A 128 1.36 -15.55 0.18
C SER A 128 0.66 -16.66 0.97
N LEU A 129 1.37 -17.75 1.26
CA LEU A 129 0.84 -18.84 2.08
C LEU A 129 0.51 -18.39 3.51
N CYS A 130 1.41 -17.64 4.13
CA CYS A 130 1.19 -17.10 5.48
C CYS A 130 0.06 -16.08 5.51
N PHE A 131 -0.11 -15.27 4.46
CA PHE A 131 -1.25 -14.38 4.32
C PHE A 131 -2.57 -15.17 4.21
N VAL A 132 -2.63 -16.21 3.38
CA VAL A 132 -3.82 -17.08 3.26
C VAL A 132 -4.12 -17.77 4.60
N ILE A 133 -3.12 -18.36 5.26
CA ILE A 133 -3.29 -19.00 6.56
C ILE A 133 -3.80 -17.99 7.60
N GLY A 134 -3.19 -16.81 7.66
CA GLY A 134 -3.62 -15.74 8.56
C GLY A 134 -5.06 -15.29 8.30
N SER A 135 -5.47 -15.18 7.03
CA SER A 135 -6.85 -14.85 6.65
C SER A 135 -7.84 -15.92 7.08
N LEU A 136 -7.52 -17.20 6.88
CA LEU A 136 -8.37 -18.33 7.30
C LEU A 136 -8.49 -18.45 8.82
N LEU A 137 -7.46 -18.06 9.56
CA LEU A 137 -7.47 -18.05 11.03
C LEU A 137 -8.15 -16.81 11.62
N SER A 138 -8.32 -15.75 10.85
CA SER A 138 -8.87 -14.46 11.31
C SER A 138 -10.26 -14.56 11.95
N PRO A 139 -11.25 -15.33 11.40
CA PRO A 139 -12.56 -15.50 12.07
C PRO A 139 -12.44 -16.22 13.42
N GLN A 140 -11.53 -17.19 13.56
CA GLN A 140 -11.29 -17.91 14.81
C GLN A 140 -10.67 -16.99 15.87
N LEU A 141 -9.80 -16.07 15.46
CA LEU A 141 -9.26 -15.03 16.34
C LEU A 141 -10.34 -14.06 16.76
N ALA A 142 -11.22 -13.63 15.84
CA ALA A 142 -12.33 -12.72 16.11
C ALA A 142 -13.37 -13.32 17.09
N ALA A 143 -13.55 -14.64 17.09
CA ALA A 143 -14.40 -15.33 18.06
C ALA A 143 -13.85 -15.30 19.50
N ARG A 144 -12.54 -15.08 19.68
CA ARG A 144 -11.87 -15.14 20.99
C ARG A 144 -11.37 -13.77 21.48
N TRP A 145 -11.04 -12.87 20.59
CA TRP A 145 -10.43 -11.59 20.91
C TRP A 145 -11.20 -10.43 20.28
N PRO A 146 -11.25 -9.27 20.93
CA PRO A 146 -11.84 -8.07 20.35
C PRO A 146 -11.10 -7.67 19.07
N ALA A 147 -11.84 -7.25 18.05
CA ALA A 147 -11.30 -6.84 16.76
C ALA A 147 -10.19 -5.77 16.89
N ALA A 148 -10.36 -4.81 17.80
CA ALA A 148 -9.34 -3.80 18.12
C ALA A 148 -7.97 -4.41 18.48
N ARG A 149 -7.99 -5.46 19.31
CA ARG A 149 -6.75 -6.14 19.73
C ARG A 149 -6.11 -6.88 18.57
N ILE A 150 -6.91 -7.54 17.75
CA ILE A 150 -6.41 -8.27 16.57
C ILE A 150 -5.77 -7.31 15.57
N LEU A 151 -6.44 -6.21 15.26
CA LEU A 151 -5.91 -5.20 14.36
C LEU A 151 -4.58 -4.60 14.87
N VAL A 152 -4.50 -4.25 16.16
CA VAL A 152 -3.28 -3.68 16.75
C VAL A 152 -2.14 -4.68 16.77
N VAL A 153 -2.41 -5.93 17.17
CA VAL A 153 -1.40 -7.01 17.19
C VAL A 153 -0.93 -7.33 15.76
N GLY A 154 -1.86 -7.45 14.82
CA GLY A 154 -1.56 -7.70 13.42
C GLY A 154 -0.69 -6.61 12.80
N LEU A 155 -1.06 -5.33 12.99
CA LEU A 155 -0.28 -4.19 12.52
C LEU A 155 1.10 -4.14 13.20
N SER A 156 1.20 -4.44 14.49
CA SER A 156 2.48 -4.47 15.21
C SER A 156 3.39 -5.60 14.71
N ALA A 157 2.82 -6.78 14.45
CA ALA A 157 3.54 -7.89 13.86
C ALA A 157 4.02 -7.55 12.43
N ALA A 158 3.17 -6.94 11.61
CA ALA A 158 3.55 -6.47 10.29
C ALA A 158 4.68 -5.44 10.35
N ALA A 159 4.60 -4.47 11.28
CA ALA A 159 5.66 -3.48 11.50
C ALA A 159 6.99 -4.13 11.88
N PHE A 160 6.96 -5.16 12.72
CA PHE A 160 8.15 -5.94 13.05
C PHE A 160 8.72 -6.65 11.81
N GLY A 161 7.87 -7.26 10.98
CA GLY A 161 8.29 -7.86 9.71
C GLY A 161 8.94 -6.84 8.76
N PHE A 162 8.35 -5.65 8.60
CA PHE A 162 8.96 -4.55 7.84
C PHE A 162 10.31 -4.12 8.43
N ALA A 163 10.41 -4.01 9.76
CA ALA A 163 11.68 -3.66 10.43
C ALA A 163 12.76 -4.73 10.18
N VAL A 164 12.41 -6.03 10.26
CA VAL A 164 13.33 -7.12 9.94
C VAL A 164 13.81 -7.03 8.49
N LEU A 165 12.90 -6.71 7.54
CA LEU A 165 13.26 -6.48 6.14
C LEU A 165 14.23 -5.31 5.98
N GLY A 166 14.10 -4.28 6.80
CA GLY A 166 14.98 -3.11 6.82
C GLY A 166 16.35 -3.33 7.47
N LEU A 167 16.55 -4.43 8.20
CA LEU A 167 17.80 -4.71 8.92
C LEU A 167 18.80 -5.57 8.16
N GLY A 168 18.33 -6.38 7.22
CA GLY A 168 19.17 -7.42 6.62
C GLY A 168 19.14 -7.44 5.09
N GLN A 169 19.92 -8.33 4.52
CA GLN A 169 20.05 -8.52 3.08
C GLN A 169 19.96 -10.01 2.73
N GLY A 170 19.51 -10.28 1.51
CA GLY A 170 19.41 -11.66 0.99
C GLY A 170 18.15 -12.38 1.45
N LEU A 171 17.97 -13.61 0.93
CA LEU A 171 16.77 -14.42 1.15
C LEU A 171 16.57 -14.81 2.61
N TRP A 172 17.65 -15.02 3.37
CA TRP A 172 17.58 -15.40 4.78
C TRP A 172 16.92 -14.34 5.67
N TRP A 173 16.97 -13.09 5.28
CA TRP A 173 16.28 -11.98 5.96
C TRP A 173 14.91 -11.70 5.35
N LEU A 174 14.83 -11.73 4.02
CA LEU A 174 13.60 -11.42 3.30
C LEU A 174 12.50 -12.44 3.59
N VAL A 175 12.79 -13.75 3.55
CA VAL A 175 11.76 -14.77 3.73
C VAL A 175 11.12 -14.73 5.13
N PRO A 176 11.88 -14.72 6.25
CA PRO A 176 11.26 -14.58 7.58
C PRO A 176 10.51 -13.26 7.76
N ALA A 177 11.06 -12.15 7.25
CA ALA A 177 10.41 -10.85 7.32
C ALA A 177 9.03 -10.87 6.65
N THR A 178 8.96 -11.40 5.43
CA THR A 178 7.70 -11.49 4.65
C THR A 178 6.70 -12.45 5.25
N ILE A 179 7.13 -13.56 5.87
CA ILE A 179 6.26 -14.46 6.65
C ILE A 179 5.56 -13.69 7.77
N VAL A 180 6.32 -12.96 8.58
CA VAL A 180 5.78 -12.16 9.69
C VAL A 180 4.85 -11.06 9.18
N MET A 181 5.23 -10.38 8.09
CA MET A 181 4.37 -9.38 7.43
C MET A 181 3.05 -10.00 6.97
N GLY A 182 3.09 -11.15 6.32
CA GLY A 182 1.91 -11.85 5.81
C GLY A 182 0.94 -12.24 6.93
N LEU A 183 1.44 -12.87 8.00
CA LEU A 183 0.64 -13.24 9.18
C LEU A 183 0.07 -12.01 9.89
N GLY A 184 0.82 -10.92 9.95
CA GLY A 184 0.37 -9.67 10.59
C GLY A 184 -0.67 -8.90 9.78
N LEU A 185 -0.47 -8.80 8.46
CA LEU A 185 -1.38 -8.05 7.58
C LEU A 185 -2.69 -8.80 7.29
N ALA A 186 -2.67 -10.13 7.23
CA ALA A 186 -3.83 -10.94 6.89
C ALA A 186 -5.07 -10.63 7.76
N PRO A 187 -5.01 -10.63 9.10
CA PRO A 187 -6.15 -10.28 9.93
C PRO A 187 -6.55 -8.79 9.78
N VAL A 188 -5.62 -7.91 9.45
CA VAL A 188 -5.93 -6.48 9.21
C VAL A 188 -6.82 -6.33 7.98
N PHE A 189 -6.48 -7.03 6.90
CA PHE A 189 -7.29 -7.02 5.68
C PHE A 189 -8.61 -7.77 5.86
N THR A 190 -8.61 -8.93 6.51
CA THR A 190 -9.83 -9.75 6.68
C THR A 190 -10.82 -9.09 7.64
N ILE A 191 -10.41 -8.82 8.87
CA ILE A 191 -11.28 -8.25 9.91
C ILE A 191 -11.55 -6.77 9.65
N GLY A 192 -10.56 -6.03 9.11
CA GLY A 192 -10.74 -4.64 8.72
C GLY A 192 -11.83 -4.50 7.65
N ASN A 193 -11.81 -5.33 6.62
CA ASN A 193 -12.84 -5.35 5.57
C ASN A 193 -14.22 -5.75 6.14
N GLU A 194 -14.28 -6.76 7.01
CA GLU A 194 -15.51 -7.17 7.69
C GLU A 194 -16.12 -6.01 8.49
N ILE A 195 -15.32 -5.28 9.27
CA ILE A 195 -15.80 -4.11 10.04
C ILE A 195 -16.32 -3.02 9.10
N ILE A 196 -15.64 -2.76 7.97
CA ILE A 196 -16.07 -1.77 7.00
C ILE A 196 -17.44 -2.14 6.45
N ILE A 197 -17.62 -3.38 5.99
CA ILE A 197 -18.86 -3.87 5.39
C ILE A 197 -20.00 -3.91 6.41
N THR A 198 -19.75 -4.46 7.61
CA THR A 198 -20.79 -4.62 8.66
C THR A 198 -21.13 -3.30 9.37
N SER A 199 -20.34 -2.24 9.19
CA SER A 199 -20.68 -0.90 9.67
C SER A 199 -21.75 -0.21 8.82
N ALA A 200 -22.00 -0.69 7.62
CA ALA A 200 -23.07 -0.21 6.74
C ALA A 200 -24.35 -1.03 6.96
N PRO A 201 -25.53 -0.45 6.70
CA PRO A 201 -26.78 -1.21 6.61
C PRO A 201 -26.67 -2.32 5.54
N SER A 202 -27.40 -3.41 5.72
CA SER A 202 -27.36 -4.59 4.83
C SER A 202 -27.63 -4.21 3.36
N GLU A 203 -28.53 -3.26 3.13
CA GLU A 203 -28.91 -2.72 1.81
C GLU A 203 -27.73 -2.00 1.12
N ARG A 204 -26.75 -1.52 1.90
CA ARG A 204 -25.57 -0.77 1.45
C ARG A 204 -24.25 -1.53 1.62
N ALA A 205 -24.31 -2.80 1.97
CA ALA A 205 -23.11 -3.64 2.14
C ALA A 205 -22.24 -3.69 0.87
N GLY A 206 -22.87 -3.73 -0.31
CA GLY A 206 -22.17 -3.65 -1.59
C GLY A 206 -21.41 -2.33 -1.80
N ALA A 207 -21.99 -1.20 -1.40
CA ALA A 207 -21.31 0.11 -1.47
C ALA A 207 -20.14 0.19 -0.49
N ALA A 208 -20.27 -0.37 0.71
CA ALA A 208 -19.19 -0.44 1.68
C ALA A 208 -18.03 -1.34 1.21
N SER A 209 -18.35 -2.48 0.56
CA SER A 209 -17.35 -3.36 -0.07
C SER A 209 -16.62 -2.65 -1.21
N ALA A 210 -17.34 -1.96 -2.10
CA ALA A 210 -16.74 -1.18 -3.18
C ALA A 210 -15.85 -0.05 -2.65
N LEU A 211 -16.22 0.58 -1.52
CA LEU A 211 -15.40 1.58 -0.86
C LEU A 211 -14.09 0.99 -0.33
N SER A 212 -14.14 -0.17 0.36
CA SER A 212 -12.93 -0.81 0.88
C SER A 212 -11.95 -1.16 -0.24
N GLU A 213 -12.46 -1.69 -1.36
CA GLU A 213 -11.66 -2.00 -2.55
C GLU A 213 -11.04 -0.75 -3.17
N THR A 214 -11.86 0.30 -3.37
CA THR A 214 -11.38 1.59 -3.89
C THR A 214 -10.28 2.19 -3.00
N VAL A 215 -10.45 2.13 -1.68
CA VAL A 215 -9.45 2.63 -0.72
C VAL A 215 -8.18 1.78 -0.78
N SER A 216 -8.29 0.45 -0.93
CA SER A 216 -7.14 -0.43 -1.09
C SER A 216 -6.32 -0.08 -2.34
N GLU A 217 -6.99 -0.03 -3.49
CA GLU A 217 -6.34 0.27 -4.77
C GLU A 217 -5.74 1.69 -4.80
N PHE A 218 -6.48 2.68 -4.31
CA PHE A 218 -5.96 4.05 -4.19
C PHE A 218 -4.76 4.14 -3.25
N SER A 219 -4.85 3.51 -2.08
CA SER A 219 -3.74 3.47 -1.11
C SER A 219 -2.54 2.71 -1.68
N GLY A 220 -2.77 1.63 -2.43
CA GLY A 220 -1.73 0.90 -3.13
C GLY A 220 -1.00 1.76 -4.15
N ALA A 221 -1.73 2.44 -5.03
CA ALA A 221 -1.17 3.36 -6.02
C ALA A 221 -0.40 4.52 -5.36
N LEU A 222 -0.97 5.10 -4.29
CA LEU A 222 -0.32 6.13 -3.49
C LEU A 222 0.95 5.60 -2.82
N GLY A 223 0.92 4.38 -2.31
CA GLY A 223 2.06 3.69 -1.72
C GLY A 223 3.20 3.54 -2.72
N ILE A 224 2.92 3.04 -3.92
CA ILE A 224 3.90 2.92 -5.00
C ILE A 224 4.52 4.28 -5.34
N ALA A 225 3.72 5.34 -5.43
CA ALA A 225 4.20 6.68 -5.75
C ALA A 225 5.08 7.28 -4.63
N LEU A 226 4.61 7.22 -3.38
CA LEU A 226 5.34 7.80 -2.24
C LEU A 226 6.62 7.01 -1.92
N PHE A 227 6.53 5.69 -1.77
CA PHE A 227 7.68 4.86 -1.47
C PHE A 227 8.65 4.81 -2.66
N GLY A 228 8.11 4.80 -3.90
CA GLY A 228 8.91 4.93 -5.11
C GLY A 228 9.74 6.20 -5.12
N SER A 229 9.16 7.34 -4.72
CA SER A 229 9.88 8.61 -4.61
C SER A 229 10.97 8.56 -3.55
N VAL A 230 10.65 8.07 -2.34
CA VAL A 230 11.62 7.95 -1.23
C VAL A 230 12.77 7.02 -1.64
N GLY A 231 12.44 5.84 -2.16
CA GLY A 231 13.46 4.88 -2.59
C GLY A 231 14.33 5.39 -3.74
N LEU A 232 13.75 6.13 -4.70
CA LEU A 232 14.50 6.72 -5.79
C LEU A 232 15.49 7.78 -5.30
N VAL A 233 15.10 8.60 -4.33
CA VAL A 233 16.01 9.59 -3.71
C VAL A 233 17.18 8.90 -3.03
N VAL A 234 16.92 7.87 -2.21
CA VAL A 234 17.97 7.09 -1.53
C VAL A 234 18.89 6.42 -2.55
N TYR A 235 18.31 5.77 -3.57
CA TYR A 235 19.06 5.13 -4.65
C TYR A 235 19.99 6.10 -5.39
N ARG A 236 19.48 7.27 -5.80
CA ARG A 236 20.26 8.31 -6.47
C ARG A 236 21.39 8.84 -5.60
N GLN A 237 21.11 9.09 -4.32
CA GLN A 237 22.14 9.56 -3.38
C GLN A 237 23.26 8.52 -3.22
N ALA A 238 22.92 7.25 -3.07
CA ALA A 238 23.90 6.18 -2.98
C ALA A 238 24.77 6.09 -4.25
N LEU A 239 24.13 6.17 -5.44
CA LEU A 239 24.82 6.09 -6.71
C LEU A 239 25.76 7.30 -6.96
N THR A 240 25.31 8.52 -6.61
CA THR A 240 26.14 9.73 -6.74
C THR A 240 27.28 9.78 -5.75
N SER A 241 27.11 9.16 -4.56
CA SER A 241 28.16 9.04 -3.55
C SER A 241 29.20 7.97 -3.87
N ALA A 242 28.86 7.05 -4.77
CA ALA A 242 29.79 6.03 -5.23
C ALA A 242 30.84 6.68 -6.14
N ALA A 243 32.12 6.52 -5.80
CA ALA A 243 33.21 6.97 -6.67
C ALA A 243 33.29 6.06 -7.91
N LEU A 244 32.70 6.50 -9.00
CA LEU A 244 32.70 5.80 -10.30
C LEU A 244 33.59 6.55 -11.31
N PRO A 245 34.93 6.37 -11.25
CA PRO A 245 35.86 7.13 -12.08
C PRO A 245 35.67 6.79 -13.56
N GLY A 246 35.65 7.83 -14.39
CA GLY A 246 35.53 7.69 -15.84
C GLY A 246 34.10 7.46 -16.34
N LEU A 247 33.09 7.51 -15.50
CA LEU A 247 31.71 7.47 -15.95
C LEU A 247 31.22 8.90 -16.31
N PRO A 248 30.73 9.15 -17.53
CA PRO A 248 30.17 10.45 -17.91
C PRO A 248 28.95 10.82 -17.06
N ALA A 249 28.74 12.13 -16.85
CA ALA A 249 27.65 12.61 -16.00
C ALA A 249 26.25 12.23 -16.51
N ASP A 250 26.07 12.21 -17.83
CA ASP A 250 24.84 11.76 -18.50
C ASP A 250 24.58 10.26 -18.29
N ALA A 251 25.62 9.43 -18.31
CA ALA A 251 25.53 8.01 -18.00
C ALA A 251 25.14 7.78 -16.52
N LEU A 252 25.72 8.55 -15.59
CA LEU A 252 25.36 8.50 -14.19
C LEU A 252 23.91 8.93 -13.94
N GLN A 253 23.45 9.96 -14.64
CA GLN A 253 22.08 10.42 -14.60
C GLN A 253 21.11 9.35 -15.15
N ALA A 254 21.43 8.71 -16.27
CA ALA A 254 20.64 7.63 -16.86
C ALA A 254 20.57 6.42 -15.92
N ALA A 255 21.70 6.00 -15.32
CA ALA A 255 21.74 4.94 -14.32
C ALA A 255 20.92 5.29 -13.06
N GLY A 256 20.91 6.56 -12.65
CA GLY A 256 20.12 7.07 -11.51
C GLY A 256 18.60 7.11 -11.75
N ALA A 257 18.13 6.89 -12.97
CA ALA A 257 16.70 6.85 -13.26
C ALA A 257 16.02 5.57 -12.73
N SER A 258 16.70 4.43 -12.80
CA SER A 258 16.22 3.15 -12.26
C SER A 258 17.35 2.11 -12.22
N LEU A 259 17.19 1.10 -11.35
CA LEU A 259 18.13 -0.03 -11.31
C LEU A 259 18.17 -0.79 -12.64
N GLY A 260 17.01 -0.98 -13.31
CA GLY A 260 16.94 -1.60 -14.64
C GLY A 260 17.73 -0.82 -15.69
N GLY A 261 17.66 0.52 -15.65
CA GLY A 261 18.47 1.39 -16.50
C GLY A 261 19.97 1.24 -16.23
N ALA A 262 20.37 1.16 -14.96
CA ALA A 262 21.77 0.92 -14.59
C ALA A 262 22.28 -0.45 -15.08
N VAL A 263 21.47 -1.50 -15.00
CA VAL A 263 21.80 -2.84 -15.53
C VAL A 263 22.03 -2.78 -17.04
N HIS A 264 21.09 -2.18 -17.78
CA HIS A 264 21.20 -2.06 -19.23
C HIS A 264 22.43 -1.21 -19.65
N LEU A 265 22.70 -0.13 -18.93
CA LEU A 265 23.87 0.71 -19.21
C LEU A 265 25.17 -0.05 -18.93
N ALA A 266 25.24 -0.84 -17.86
CA ALA A 266 26.42 -1.62 -17.51
C ALA A 266 26.85 -2.59 -18.62
N ASP A 267 25.89 -3.15 -19.38
CA ASP A 267 26.16 -4.04 -20.51
C ASP A 267 26.80 -3.33 -21.70
N THR A 268 26.69 -2.00 -21.78
CA THR A 268 27.25 -1.18 -22.87
C THR A 268 28.65 -0.59 -22.58
N LEU A 269 29.05 -0.69 -21.30
CA LEU A 269 30.30 -0.13 -20.79
C LEU A 269 31.47 -1.15 -20.88
N PRO A 270 32.74 -0.69 -20.82
CA PRO A 270 33.87 -1.58 -20.57
C PRO A 270 33.63 -2.42 -19.31
N ALA A 271 34.02 -3.70 -19.33
CA ALA A 271 33.67 -4.70 -18.30
C ALA A 271 33.93 -4.22 -16.84
N TRP A 272 35.05 -3.54 -16.60
CA TRP A 272 35.39 -3.04 -15.26
C TRP A 272 34.47 -1.88 -14.81
N GLN A 273 34.08 -0.96 -15.73
CA GLN A 273 33.17 0.13 -15.42
C GLN A 273 31.75 -0.40 -15.22
N GLY A 274 31.30 -1.31 -16.10
CA GLY A 274 29.99 -1.96 -15.98
C GLY A 274 29.87 -2.71 -14.66
N ALA A 275 30.88 -3.47 -14.25
CA ALA A 275 30.89 -4.18 -12.98
C ALA A 275 30.86 -3.22 -11.79
N ALA A 276 31.63 -2.11 -11.81
CA ALA A 276 31.63 -1.12 -10.75
C ALA A 276 30.27 -0.39 -10.64
N LEU A 277 29.69 0.01 -11.78
CA LEU A 277 28.35 0.62 -11.81
C LEU A 277 27.28 -0.32 -11.25
N LEU A 278 27.31 -1.59 -11.68
CA LEU A 278 26.32 -2.57 -11.25
C LEU A 278 26.42 -2.87 -9.74
N ALA A 279 27.64 -2.95 -9.21
CA ALA A 279 27.85 -3.12 -7.77
C ALA A 279 27.30 -1.94 -6.97
N ALA A 280 27.61 -0.70 -7.39
CA ALA A 280 27.11 0.51 -6.74
C ALA A 280 25.57 0.62 -6.84
N ALA A 281 25.00 0.33 -8.02
CA ALA A 281 23.57 0.37 -8.25
C ALA A 281 22.81 -0.67 -7.41
N ARG A 282 23.33 -1.90 -7.29
CA ARG A 282 22.73 -2.94 -6.44
C ARG A 282 22.82 -2.59 -4.96
N ALA A 283 23.94 -2.05 -4.50
CA ALA A 283 24.08 -1.57 -3.12
C ALA A 283 23.07 -0.44 -2.82
N GLY A 284 23.03 0.60 -3.66
CA GLY A 284 22.10 1.71 -3.48
C GLY A 284 20.63 1.31 -3.57
N PHE A 285 20.29 0.29 -4.37
CA PHE A 285 18.93 -0.25 -4.41
C PHE A 285 18.59 -1.04 -3.15
N THR A 286 19.56 -1.72 -2.57
CA THR A 286 19.39 -2.39 -1.27
C THR A 286 19.12 -1.38 -0.18
N ASP A 287 19.84 -0.26 -0.14
CA ASP A 287 19.61 0.86 0.80
C ASP A 287 18.20 1.45 0.60
N ALA A 288 17.76 1.59 -0.65
CA ALA A 288 16.41 2.05 -0.98
C ALA A 288 15.33 1.09 -0.48
N LEU A 289 15.49 -0.23 -0.65
CA LEU A 289 14.58 -1.23 -0.09
C LEU A 289 14.53 -1.14 1.44
N GLN A 290 15.67 -1.03 2.09
CA GLN A 290 15.75 -0.92 3.55
C GLN A 290 15.08 0.36 4.06
N ALA A 291 15.33 1.52 3.42
CA ALA A 291 14.70 2.78 3.77
C ALA A 291 13.17 2.73 3.61
N THR A 292 12.68 2.14 2.50
CA THR A 292 11.24 1.97 2.28
C THR A 292 10.63 0.99 3.27
N ALA A 293 11.34 -0.08 3.65
CA ALA A 293 10.88 -1.03 4.67
C ALA A 293 10.76 -0.34 6.05
N TRP A 294 11.72 0.48 6.46
CA TRP A 294 11.63 1.27 7.68
C TRP A 294 10.48 2.28 7.64
N ALA A 295 10.28 2.97 6.53
CA ALA A 295 9.13 3.87 6.35
C ALA A 295 7.81 3.09 6.47
N GLY A 296 7.72 1.89 5.90
CA GLY A 296 6.58 0.97 6.05
C GLY A 296 6.34 0.56 7.49
N ALA A 297 7.40 0.19 8.23
CA ALA A 297 7.31 -0.16 9.65
C ALA A 297 6.74 0.99 10.48
N VAL A 298 7.24 2.20 10.29
CA VAL A 298 6.74 3.41 10.99
C VAL A 298 5.29 3.68 10.65
N LEU A 299 4.93 3.61 9.37
CA LEU A 299 3.56 3.88 8.90
C LEU A 299 2.56 2.91 9.52
N VAL A 300 2.88 1.61 9.53
CA VAL A 300 2.02 0.57 10.09
C VAL A 300 1.96 0.65 11.62
N LEU A 301 3.02 1.06 12.31
CA LEU A 301 2.98 1.38 13.75
C LEU A 301 2.10 2.59 14.05
N VAL A 302 2.14 3.63 13.23
CA VAL A 302 1.22 4.78 13.33
C VAL A 302 -0.22 4.30 13.17
N ALA A 303 -0.50 3.42 12.20
CA ALA A 303 -1.82 2.80 12.02
C ALA A 303 -2.25 2.03 13.28
N ALA A 304 -1.36 1.22 13.87
CA ALA A 304 -1.64 0.48 15.11
C ALA A 304 -1.99 1.44 16.28
N GLY A 305 -1.22 2.51 16.44
CA GLY A 305 -1.48 3.56 17.44
C GLY A 305 -2.81 4.28 17.22
N LEU A 306 -3.15 4.58 15.97
CA LEU A 306 -4.42 5.21 15.60
C LEU A 306 -5.61 4.30 15.94
N VAL A 307 -5.54 3.02 15.56
CA VAL A 307 -6.55 2.00 15.88
C VAL A 307 -6.72 1.88 17.39
N ALA A 308 -5.61 1.76 18.14
CA ALA A 308 -5.63 1.66 19.58
C ALA A 308 -6.33 2.88 20.23
N ARG A 309 -6.07 4.09 19.73
CA ARG A 309 -6.70 5.32 20.24
C ARG A 309 -8.19 5.42 19.90
N LEU A 310 -8.58 5.10 18.68
CA LEU A 310 -9.95 5.20 18.21
C LEU A 310 -10.88 4.18 18.89
N LEU A 311 -10.36 2.98 19.17
CA LEU A 311 -11.14 1.89 19.75
C LEU A 311 -11.04 1.79 21.27
N ARG A 312 -10.05 2.41 21.94
CA ARG A 312 -9.95 2.47 23.42
C ARG A 312 -11.02 3.33 24.09
N LYS A 313 -11.68 4.24 23.38
CA LYS A 313 -12.63 5.23 23.96
C LYS A 313 -14.07 4.71 24.15
N ARG A 314 -14.35 3.41 24.09
CA ARG A 314 -15.65 2.88 24.54
C ARG A 314 -15.48 2.19 25.89
N PRO A 315 -15.96 2.81 27.00
CA PRO A 315 -16.36 2.01 28.17
C PRO A 315 -17.43 1.05 27.67
N ALA A 316 -17.33 -0.21 28.11
CA ALA A 316 -18.36 -1.21 27.90
C ALA A 316 -19.70 -0.56 28.28
N LEU A 317 -20.62 -0.39 27.35
CA LEU A 317 -22.00 -0.17 27.66
C LEU A 317 -22.43 -1.42 28.42
N ALA A 318 -22.63 -1.25 29.73
CA ALA A 318 -23.18 -2.26 30.59
C ALA A 318 -24.41 -2.86 29.90
N SER A 319 -24.38 -4.18 29.75
CA SER A 319 -25.57 -4.99 29.49
C SER A 319 -26.59 -4.68 30.58
N GLY A 320 -27.58 -3.87 30.26
CA GLY A 320 -28.82 -3.75 31.00
C GLY A 320 -29.90 -4.52 30.28
#